data_0f896405f778f9540452934b843485ab
#
_entry.id   0f896405f778f9540452934b843485ab
#
_cell.length_a   1.000
_cell.length_b   1.000
_cell.length_c   1.000
_cell.angle_alpha   90.00
_cell.angle_beta   90.00
_cell.angle_gamma   90.00
#
_symmetry.space_group_name_H-M   'P 1'
#
loop_
_entity.id
_entity.type
_entity.pdbx_description
1 polymer ?
#
loop_
_entity_poly.entity_id
_entity_poly.type
_entity_poly.pdbx_seq_one_letter_code
_entity_poly.pdbx_strand_id
1 'polypeptide(L)'
;MDENEKRLLRQIDAFVKRSHEGILRDMKTLVDIKSVQGEPAPGAPFGTGPKRALEAALEIASGMGLFTRNCEGYVGYADLPGKSEKQIALITHLDVVPEGSGWTGDPFCMTLRDGFAVGRGTADDKGPAVITLYAAKFFKEQGVKLPYTLRVLFGTNEETGMQDVCLLYTSDAADDTP
;
A
#
# COMPACT_ATOMS: atom_id res chain seq x y z
N MET A 1 18.86 21.82 -12.05
CA MET A 1 19.09 20.58 -11.29
C MET A 1 20.53 20.56 -10.83
N ASP A 2 20.77 20.56 -9.52
CA ASP A 2 22.10 20.55 -8.95
C ASP A 2 22.72 19.15 -8.96
N GLU A 3 24.00 19.02 -8.55
CA GLU A 3 24.72 17.73 -8.56
C GLU A 3 24.15 16.73 -7.52
N ASN A 4 23.54 17.22 -6.44
CA ASN A 4 22.89 16.36 -5.44
C ASN A 4 21.59 15.74 -6.01
N GLU A 5 20.80 16.55 -6.70
CA GLU A 5 19.60 16.09 -7.38
C GLU A 5 19.92 15.05 -8.47
N LYS A 6 20.92 15.31 -9.28
CA LYS A 6 21.38 14.35 -10.31
C LYS A 6 21.87 13.03 -9.69
N ARG A 7 22.57 13.11 -8.55
CA ARG A 7 23.03 11.92 -7.82
C ARG A 7 21.83 11.12 -7.30
N LEU A 8 20.85 11.80 -6.68
CA LEU A 8 19.65 11.17 -6.16
C LEU A 8 18.86 10.46 -7.27
N LEU A 9 18.68 11.11 -8.42
CA LEU A 9 18.00 10.49 -9.56
C LEU A 9 18.71 9.23 -10.05
N ARG A 10 20.05 9.24 -10.14
CA ARG A 10 20.81 8.03 -10.49
C ARG A 10 20.63 6.90 -9.47
N GLN A 11 20.53 7.24 -8.18
CA GLN A 11 20.26 6.24 -7.13
C GLN A 11 18.87 5.66 -7.24
N ILE A 12 17.86 6.49 -7.53
CA ILE A 12 16.48 6.07 -7.77
C ILE A 12 16.41 5.15 -8.99
N ASP A 13 17.01 5.53 -10.12
CA ASP A 13 17.02 4.72 -11.33
C ASP A 13 17.65 3.34 -11.09
N ALA A 14 18.78 3.32 -10.39
CA ALA A 14 19.45 2.06 -10.04
C ALA A 14 18.58 1.20 -9.10
N PHE A 15 17.91 1.83 -8.14
CA PHE A 15 16.98 1.15 -7.22
C PHE A 15 15.78 0.56 -7.96
N VAL A 16 15.12 1.34 -8.80
CA VAL A 16 13.96 0.88 -9.58
C VAL A 16 14.34 -0.29 -10.48
N LYS A 17 15.47 -0.20 -11.19
CA LYS A 17 15.97 -1.28 -12.07
C LYS A 17 16.20 -2.59 -11.30
N ARG A 18 16.88 -2.56 -10.15
CA ARG A 18 17.15 -3.77 -9.36
C ARG A 18 15.91 -4.30 -8.62
N SER A 19 14.93 -3.45 -8.37
CA SER A 19 13.69 -3.79 -7.65
C SER A 19 12.55 -4.19 -8.57
N HIS A 20 12.68 -4.05 -9.89
CA HIS A 20 11.61 -4.21 -10.86
C HIS A 20 10.85 -5.53 -10.73
N GLU A 21 11.56 -6.66 -10.66
CA GLU A 21 10.92 -7.98 -10.51
C GLU A 21 10.21 -8.10 -9.15
N GLY A 22 10.80 -7.53 -8.10
CA GLY A 22 10.19 -7.49 -6.77
C GLY A 22 8.89 -6.67 -6.77
N ILE A 23 8.89 -5.49 -7.39
CA ILE A 23 7.71 -4.64 -7.54
C ILE A 23 6.59 -5.40 -8.24
N LEU A 24 6.88 -6.04 -9.38
CA LEU A 24 5.88 -6.78 -10.15
C LEU A 24 5.35 -7.98 -9.38
N ARG A 25 6.19 -8.72 -8.66
CA ARG A 25 5.79 -9.84 -7.82
C ARG A 25 4.87 -9.39 -6.70
N ASP A 26 5.22 -8.33 -5.98
CA ASP A 26 4.45 -7.85 -4.84
C ASP A 26 3.12 -7.22 -5.30
N MET A 27 3.12 -6.52 -6.46
CA MET A 27 1.91 -6.05 -7.11
C MET A 27 1.00 -7.22 -7.50
N LYS A 28 1.57 -8.27 -8.11
CA LYS A 28 0.81 -9.46 -8.46
C LYS A 28 0.20 -10.12 -7.23
N THR A 29 0.94 -10.22 -6.13
CA THR A 29 0.45 -10.77 -4.85
C THR A 29 -0.83 -10.05 -4.40
N LEU A 30 -0.86 -8.72 -4.47
CA LEU A 30 -2.05 -7.96 -4.07
C LEU A 30 -3.17 -8.03 -5.10
N VAL A 31 -2.86 -7.90 -6.39
CA VAL A 31 -3.87 -7.91 -7.46
C VAL A 31 -4.59 -9.26 -7.57
N ASP A 32 -3.88 -10.36 -7.34
CA ASP A 32 -4.47 -11.71 -7.37
C ASP A 32 -5.42 -11.99 -6.19
N ILE A 33 -5.54 -11.08 -5.24
CA ILE A 33 -6.53 -11.15 -4.17
C ILE A 33 -7.79 -10.39 -4.61
N LYS A 34 -8.92 -11.07 -4.81
CA LYS A 34 -10.21 -10.42 -5.04
C LYS A 34 -10.66 -9.73 -3.75
N SER A 35 -10.45 -8.41 -3.67
CA SER A 35 -10.75 -7.57 -2.51
C SER A 35 -11.94 -6.65 -2.73
N VAL A 36 -12.94 -7.13 -3.46
CA VAL A 36 -14.25 -6.48 -3.53
C VAL A 36 -14.91 -6.57 -2.16
N GLN A 37 -15.60 -5.50 -1.75
CA GLN A 37 -16.35 -5.49 -0.50
C GLN A 37 -17.31 -6.69 -0.43
N GLY A 38 -17.38 -7.30 0.74
CA GLY A 38 -18.25 -8.43 1.04
C GLY A 38 -18.94 -8.28 2.39
N GLU A 39 -19.64 -9.33 2.81
CA GLU A 39 -20.31 -9.35 4.10
C GLU A 39 -19.29 -9.22 5.25
N PRO A 40 -19.60 -8.39 6.27
CA PRO A 40 -18.76 -8.25 7.45
C PRO A 40 -18.60 -9.58 8.20
N ALA A 41 -17.37 -9.79 8.72
CA ALA A 41 -17.05 -10.94 9.55
C ALA A 41 -16.09 -10.53 10.68
N PRO A 42 -15.88 -11.33 11.72
CA PRO A 42 -14.93 -11.00 12.78
C PRO A 42 -13.54 -10.65 12.26
N GLY A 43 -13.04 -9.44 12.56
CA GLY A 43 -11.77 -8.92 12.05
C GLY A 43 -11.73 -8.71 10.53
N ALA A 44 -12.89 -8.62 9.88
CA ALA A 44 -13.07 -8.35 8.46
C ALA A 44 -14.32 -7.46 8.24
N PRO A 45 -14.27 -6.19 8.67
CA PRO A 45 -15.43 -5.30 8.68
C PRO A 45 -16.04 -5.09 7.27
N PHE A 46 -15.23 -5.18 6.24
CA PHE A 46 -15.63 -5.02 4.84
C PHE A 46 -15.53 -6.31 4.03
N GLY A 47 -15.49 -7.47 4.73
CA GLY A 47 -15.42 -8.78 4.13
C GLY A 47 -14.01 -9.36 4.09
N THR A 48 -13.94 -10.66 3.79
CA THR A 48 -12.69 -11.44 3.84
C THR A 48 -11.70 -11.06 2.72
N GLY A 49 -12.18 -10.54 1.60
CA GLY A 49 -11.33 -10.12 0.48
C GLY A 49 -10.44 -8.93 0.85
N PRO A 50 -11.01 -7.78 1.26
CA PRO A 50 -10.24 -6.63 1.75
C PRO A 50 -9.31 -6.97 2.92
N LYS A 51 -9.78 -7.78 3.90
CA LYS A 51 -8.92 -8.27 4.99
C LYS A 51 -7.68 -8.98 4.48
N ARG A 52 -7.83 -9.95 3.57
CA ARG A 52 -6.70 -10.70 3.01
C ARG A 52 -5.72 -9.81 2.26
N ALA A 53 -6.24 -8.80 1.53
CA ALA A 53 -5.39 -7.83 0.83
C ALA A 53 -4.58 -6.99 1.84
N LEU A 54 -5.21 -6.56 2.94
CA LEU A 54 -4.54 -5.83 4.02
C LEU A 54 -3.44 -6.69 4.68
N GLU A 55 -3.74 -7.92 5.05
CA GLU A 55 -2.78 -8.83 5.65
C GLU A 55 -1.57 -9.05 4.74
N ALA A 56 -1.80 -9.28 3.44
CA ALA A 56 -0.73 -9.44 2.45
C ALA A 56 0.12 -8.17 2.29
N ALA A 57 -0.48 -6.98 2.26
CA ALA A 57 0.26 -5.72 2.18
C ALA A 57 1.13 -5.48 3.41
N LEU A 58 0.61 -5.77 4.60
CA LEU A 58 1.36 -5.66 5.86
C LEU A 58 2.50 -6.68 5.93
N GLU A 59 2.31 -7.90 5.41
CA GLU A 59 3.36 -8.91 5.30
C GLU A 59 4.48 -8.45 4.35
N ILE A 60 4.15 -7.93 3.18
CA ILE A 60 5.12 -7.34 2.23
C ILE A 60 5.90 -6.22 2.92
N ALA A 61 5.23 -5.29 3.59
CA ALA A 61 5.85 -4.17 4.28
C ALA A 61 6.78 -4.63 5.43
N SER A 62 6.33 -5.62 6.22
CA SER A 62 7.13 -6.24 7.28
C SER A 62 8.36 -6.93 6.71
N GLY A 63 8.25 -7.62 5.58
CA GLY A 63 9.36 -8.21 4.85
C GLY A 63 10.38 -7.19 4.35
N MET A 64 9.98 -5.94 4.12
CA MET A 64 10.86 -4.80 3.83
C MET A 64 11.47 -4.21 5.12
N GLY A 65 11.07 -4.72 6.30
CA GLY A 65 11.52 -4.28 7.62
C GLY A 65 10.95 -2.92 8.02
N LEU A 66 9.76 -2.56 7.56
CA LEU A 66 8.97 -1.45 8.06
C LEU A 66 8.22 -1.91 9.32
N PHE A 67 7.89 -0.96 10.21
CA PHE A 67 7.01 -1.24 11.33
C PHE A 67 5.57 -1.31 10.81
N THR A 68 4.84 -2.38 11.12
CA THR A 68 3.47 -2.56 10.61
C THR A 68 2.45 -2.68 11.72
N ARG A 69 1.23 -2.17 11.48
CA ARG A 69 0.09 -2.33 12.38
C ARG A 69 -1.18 -2.58 11.57
N ASN A 70 -1.99 -3.50 12.05
CA ASN A 70 -3.36 -3.73 11.60
C ASN A 70 -4.31 -3.13 12.65
N CYS A 71 -5.19 -2.22 12.22
CA CYS A 71 -6.20 -1.59 13.05
C CYS A 71 -7.54 -2.31 12.83
N GLU A 72 -7.69 -3.48 13.47
CA GLU A 72 -8.91 -4.30 13.52
C GLU A 72 -9.51 -4.66 12.14
N GLY A 73 -8.67 -4.68 11.10
CA GLY A 73 -9.11 -4.99 9.74
C GLY A 73 -9.77 -3.84 8.98
N TYR A 74 -9.95 -2.67 9.62
CA TYR A 74 -10.44 -1.46 8.95
C TYR A 74 -9.38 -0.82 8.09
N VAL A 75 -8.20 -0.62 8.65
CA VAL A 75 -7.06 0.03 8.02
C VAL A 75 -5.78 -0.58 8.57
N GLY A 76 -4.71 -0.52 7.82
CA GLY A 76 -3.37 -0.84 8.32
C GLY A 76 -2.37 0.20 7.90
N TYR A 77 -1.20 0.18 8.51
CA TYR A 77 -0.12 1.06 8.10
C TYR A 77 1.25 0.43 8.23
N ALA A 78 2.18 0.98 7.46
CA ALA A 78 3.59 0.66 7.51
C ALA A 78 4.41 1.93 7.69
N ASP A 79 5.23 1.99 8.75
CA ASP A 79 6.03 3.13 9.13
C ASP A 79 7.52 2.91 8.86
N LEU A 80 8.14 3.92 8.26
CA LEU A 80 9.58 4.14 8.29
C LEU A 80 9.87 5.25 9.31
N PRO A 81 10.34 4.93 10.53
CA PRO A 81 10.57 5.92 11.56
C PRO A 81 11.63 6.95 11.16
N GLY A 82 11.32 8.23 11.35
CA GLY A 82 12.19 9.36 11.10
C GLY A 82 12.90 9.89 12.35
N LYS A 83 13.24 11.18 12.33
CA LYS A 83 13.89 11.90 13.45
C LYS A 83 12.90 12.47 14.44
N SER A 84 11.61 12.50 14.10
CA SER A 84 10.55 13.03 14.96
C SER A 84 9.29 12.16 14.84
N GLU A 85 8.38 12.33 15.77
CA GLU A 85 7.07 11.70 15.79
C GLU A 85 6.09 12.29 14.75
N LYS A 86 6.40 13.48 14.19
CA LYS A 86 5.62 14.04 13.09
C LYS A 86 5.56 13.05 11.96
N GLN A 87 4.39 12.91 11.34
CA GLN A 87 4.13 11.94 10.29
C GLN A 87 3.77 12.64 8.98
N ILE A 88 4.23 12.06 7.88
CA ILE A 88 3.68 12.27 6.54
C ILE A 88 3.12 10.93 6.10
N ALA A 89 1.81 10.91 5.81
CA ALA A 89 1.12 9.72 5.37
C ALA A 89 0.89 9.77 3.84
N LEU A 90 1.21 8.66 3.19
CA LEU A 90 0.77 8.33 1.84
C LEU A 90 -0.44 7.42 1.99
N ILE A 91 -1.61 7.91 1.61
CA ILE A 91 -2.86 7.19 1.77
C ILE A 91 -3.11 6.39 0.48
N THR A 92 -3.29 5.09 0.64
CA THR A 92 -3.61 4.13 -0.43
C THR A 92 -4.75 3.24 0.04
N HIS A 93 -5.38 2.49 -0.89
CA HIS A 93 -6.39 1.50 -0.54
C HIS A 93 -6.16 0.17 -1.25
N LEU A 94 -6.74 -0.89 -0.71
CA LEU A 94 -6.55 -2.26 -1.18
C LEU A 94 -7.86 -2.93 -1.62
N ASP A 95 -9.01 -2.35 -1.25
CA ASP A 95 -10.28 -2.75 -1.81
C ASP A 95 -10.39 -2.31 -3.27
N VAL A 96 -11.27 -2.94 -4.00
CA VAL A 96 -11.49 -2.69 -5.41
C VAL A 96 -12.97 -2.81 -5.74
N VAL A 97 -13.42 -2.06 -6.76
CA VAL A 97 -14.77 -2.26 -7.33
C VAL A 97 -14.91 -3.64 -7.95
N PRO A 98 -16.15 -4.14 -8.11
CA PRO A 98 -16.41 -5.37 -8.89
C PRO A 98 -15.77 -5.33 -10.27
N GLU A 99 -15.48 -6.50 -10.81
CA GLU A 99 -14.76 -6.67 -12.06
C GLU A 99 -15.41 -5.96 -13.27
N GLY A 100 -16.74 -5.90 -13.32
CA GLY A 100 -17.46 -5.42 -14.49
C GLY A 100 -17.36 -6.38 -15.67
N SER A 101 -17.41 -5.86 -16.89
CA SER A 101 -17.38 -6.62 -18.13
C SER A 101 -16.22 -6.18 -19.05
N GLY A 102 -15.96 -6.94 -20.11
CA GLY A 102 -14.96 -6.59 -21.12
C GLY A 102 -13.55 -7.13 -20.88
N TRP A 103 -13.34 -7.89 -19.82
CA TRP A 103 -12.06 -8.56 -19.57
C TRP A 103 -11.82 -9.72 -20.55
N THR A 104 -10.58 -9.85 -21.03
CA THR A 104 -10.15 -10.98 -21.88
C THR A 104 -9.58 -12.16 -21.10
N GLY A 105 -9.49 -12.04 -19.77
CA GLY A 105 -9.01 -13.05 -18.84
C GLY A 105 -9.58 -12.79 -17.46
N ASP A 106 -9.08 -13.51 -16.44
CA ASP A 106 -9.46 -13.27 -15.06
C ASP A 106 -8.91 -11.92 -14.59
N PRO A 107 -9.77 -10.95 -14.23
CA PRO A 107 -9.35 -9.64 -13.73
C PRO A 107 -8.57 -9.70 -12.41
N PHE A 108 -8.74 -10.77 -11.63
CA PHE A 108 -8.02 -11.02 -10.38
C PHE A 108 -6.84 -11.99 -10.54
N CYS A 109 -6.28 -12.06 -11.75
CA CYS A 109 -5.04 -12.73 -12.05
C CYS A 109 -4.15 -11.79 -12.88
N MET A 110 -3.25 -11.07 -12.20
CA MET A 110 -2.39 -10.09 -12.88
C MET A 110 -1.54 -10.73 -13.96
N THR A 111 -1.59 -10.18 -15.16
CA THR A 111 -0.77 -10.57 -16.30
C THR A 111 0.07 -9.41 -16.81
N LEU A 112 1.22 -9.73 -17.39
CA LEU A 112 2.04 -8.75 -18.11
C LEU A 112 1.77 -8.91 -19.61
N ARG A 113 1.32 -7.84 -20.26
CA ARG A 113 1.04 -7.83 -21.69
C ARG A 113 1.55 -6.53 -22.31
N ASP A 114 2.38 -6.62 -23.33
CA ASP A 114 2.90 -5.47 -24.08
C ASP A 114 3.52 -4.37 -23.22
N GLY A 115 4.19 -4.76 -22.09
CA GLY A 115 4.81 -3.84 -21.15
C GLY A 115 3.86 -3.27 -20.10
N PHE A 116 2.59 -3.69 -20.08
CA PHE A 116 1.59 -3.27 -19.10
C PHE A 116 1.28 -4.39 -18.10
N ALA A 117 1.10 -4.02 -16.83
CA ALA A 117 0.48 -4.88 -15.83
C ALA A 117 -1.05 -4.75 -15.95
N VAL A 118 -1.73 -5.84 -16.26
CA VAL A 118 -3.18 -5.88 -16.50
C VAL A 118 -3.84 -6.71 -15.41
N GLY A 119 -4.78 -6.10 -14.68
CA GLY A 119 -5.55 -6.73 -13.62
C GLY A 119 -6.39 -5.69 -12.87
N ARG A 120 -7.43 -6.10 -12.14
CA ARG A 120 -8.25 -5.22 -11.31
C ARG A 120 -7.41 -4.74 -10.11
N GLY A 121 -7.24 -3.41 -9.98
CA GLY A 121 -6.44 -2.79 -8.91
C GLY A 121 -4.99 -2.50 -9.29
N THR A 122 -4.52 -2.81 -10.52
CA THR A 122 -3.16 -2.47 -10.94
C THR A 122 -2.91 -0.97 -11.00
N ALA A 123 -3.92 -0.19 -11.39
CA ALA A 123 -3.85 1.28 -11.45
C ALA A 123 -4.52 1.93 -10.24
N ASP A 124 -5.56 1.30 -9.68
CA ASP A 124 -6.40 1.81 -8.62
C ASP A 124 -6.75 0.69 -7.62
N ASP A 125 -6.08 0.61 -6.46
CA ASP A 125 -4.93 1.42 -6.01
C ASP A 125 -3.76 0.52 -5.52
N LYS A 126 -3.86 -0.83 -5.73
CA LYS A 126 -2.86 -1.82 -5.27
C LYS A 126 -1.48 -1.60 -5.89
N GLY A 127 -1.43 -1.16 -7.16
CA GLY A 127 -0.18 -0.80 -7.80
C GLY A 127 0.50 0.38 -7.12
N PRO A 128 -0.15 1.54 -6.99
CA PRO A 128 0.35 2.68 -6.22
C PRO A 128 0.70 2.30 -4.77
N ALA A 129 -0.09 1.47 -4.10
CA ALA A 129 0.23 0.97 -2.74
C ALA A 129 1.59 0.26 -2.69
N VAL A 130 1.90 -0.60 -3.66
CA VAL A 130 3.21 -1.24 -3.75
C VAL A 130 4.30 -0.22 -4.07
N ILE A 131 4.07 0.71 -4.98
CA ILE A 131 5.06 1.75 -5.33
C ILE A 131 5.40 2.61 -4.11
N THR A 132 4.42 2.98 -3.28
CA THR A 132 4.69 3.75 -2.05
C THR A 132 5.51 2.96 -1.03
N LEU A 133 5.30 1.65 -0.91
CA LEU A 133 6.14 0.77 -0.09
C LEU A 133 7.59 0.74 -0.60
N TYR A 134 7.78 0.64 -1.91
CA TYR A 134 9.13 0.66 -2.48
C TYR A 134 9.79 2.03 -2.36
N ALA A 135 9.05 3.12 -2.35
CA ALA A 135 9.59 4.43 -2.01
C ALA A 135 10.10 4.49 -0.55
N ALA A 136 9.32 3.96 0.41
CA ALA A 136 9.78 3.84 1.80
C ALA A 136 11.00 2.93 1.93
N LYS A 137 11.00 1.78 1.23
CA LYS A 137 12.15 0.86 1.17
C LYS A 137 13.41 1.53 0.62
N PHE A 138 13.28 2.38 -0.42
CA PHE A 138 14.40 3.14 -0.96
C PHE A 138 15.08 3.98 0.12
N PHE A 139 14.34 4.81 0.84
CA PHE A 139 14.91 5.64 1.92
C PHE A 139 15.54 4.80 3.02
N LYS A 140 14.92 3.69 3.38
CA LYS A 140 15.46 2.74 4.35
C LYS A 140 16.82 2.17 3.91
N GLU A 141 16.92 1.67 2.67
CA GLU A 141 18.16 1.11 2.12
C GLU A 141 19.29 2.14 1.98
N GLN A 142 18.94 3.41 1.72
CA GLN A 142 19.91 4.50 1.70
C GLN A 142 20.36 4.92 3.11
N GLY A 143 19.78 4.38 4.19
CA GLY A 143 20.07 4.77 5.55
C GLY A 143 19.67 6.21 5.88
N VAL A 144 18.77 6.81 5.09
CA VAL A 144 18.32 8.19 5.26
C VAL A 144 17.33 8.27 6.41
N LYS A 145 17.66 9.05 7.42
CA LYS A 145 16.74 9.43 8.48
C LYS A 145 15.97 10.70 8.07
N LEU A 146 14.73 10.51 7.60
CA LEU A 146 13.82 11.62 7.27
C LEU A 146 13.54 12.49 8.50
N PRO A 147 13.20 13.78 8.36
CA PRO A 147 12.85 14.63 9.50
C PRO A 147 11.53 14.26 10.18
N TYR A 148 10.72 13.42 9.53
CA TYR A 148 9.42 12.92 9.96
C TYR A 148 9.35 11.40 9.77
N THR A 149 8.41 10.75 10.40
CA THR A 149 8.06 9.35 10.10
C THR A 149 7.27 9.30 8.79
N LEU A 150 7.72 8.47 7.85
CA LEU A 150 6.98 8.22 6.62
C LEU A 150 6.04 7.04 6.85
N ARG A 151 4.73 7.28 6.74
CA ARG A 151 3.66 6.29 6.89
C ARG A 151 3.04 5.95 5.54
N VAL A 152 2.89 4.68 5.24
CA VAL A 152 2.03 4.20 4.15
C VAL A 152 0.78 3.62 4.79
N LEU A 153 -0.38 4.21 4.47
CA LEU A 153 -1.70 3.79 4.94
C LEU A 153 -2.36 2.90 3.88
N PHE A 154 -2.99 1.82 4.34
CA PHE A 154 -3.73 0.87 3.51
C PHE A 154 -5.18 0.84 3.96
N GLY A 155 -6.04 1.56 3.26
CA GLY A 155 -7.49 1.50 3.42
C GLY A 155 -8.05 0.19 2.88
N THR A 156 -9.24 -0.17 3.36
CA THR A 156 -9.97 -1.38 2.95
C THR A 156 -11.41 -1.12 2.55
N ASN A 157 -11.80 0.17 2.44
CA ASN A 157 -13.17 0.59 2.12
C ASN A 157 -13.25 1.93 1.36
N GLU A 158 -12.24 2.27 0.58
CA GLU A 158 -12.22 3.54 -0.18
C GLU A 158 -13.38 3.59 -1.19
N GLU A 159 -13.52 2.52 -1.99
CA GLU A 159 -14.47 2.40 -3.10
C GLU A 159 -15.95 2.41 -2.67
N THR A 160 -16.23 2.24 -1.38
CA THR A 160 -17.59 2.06 -0.88
C THR A 160 -17.92 2.92 0.34
N GLY A 161 -17.13 3.96 0.63
CA GLY A 161 -17.54 4.95 1.63
C GLY A 161 -16.48 5.47 2.59
N MET A 162 -15.21 5.06 2.48
CA MET A 162 -14.07 5.55 3.28
C MET A 162 -14.26 5.48 4.81
N GLN A 163 -15.01 4.49 5.30
CA GLN A 163 -15.25 4.34 6.74
C GLN A 163 -13.99 3.88 7.49
N ASP A 164 -13.05 3.30 6.79
CA ASP A 164 -11.77 2.78 7.24
C ASP A 164 -10.82 3.87 7.74
N VAL A 165 -10.51 4.84 6.90
CA VAL A 165 -9.56 5.93 7.25
C VAL A 165 -10.18 6.88 8.26
N CYS A 166 -11.51 7.12 8.19
CA CYS A 166 -12.21 7.94 9.17
C CYS A 166 -12.06 7.38 10.59
N LEU A 167 -12.11 6.08 10.77
CA LEU A 167 -11.98 5.44 12.09
C LEU A 167 -10.60 5.72 12.71
N LEU A 168 -9.53 5.67 11.93
CA LEU A 168 -8.18 5.89 12.43
C LEU A 168 -8.02 7.31 13.02
N TYR A 169 -8.53 8.32 12.30
CA TYR A 169 -8.41 9.71 12.74
C TYR A 169 -9.39 10.10 13.82
N THR A 170 -10.52 9.41 13.98
CA THR A 170 -11.46 9.67 15.08
C THR A 170 -11.08 8.98 16.38
N SER A 171 -10.42 7.83 16.33
CA SER A 171 -9.90 7.14 17.52
C SER A 171 -8.67 7.83 18.10
N ASP A 172 -7.73 8.30 17.27
CA ASP A 172 -6.56 9.06 17.72
C ASP A 172 -6.98 10.41 18.35
N ALA A 173 -8.03 11.05 17.83
CA ALA A 173 -8.56 12.29 18.42
C ALA A 173 -9.27 12.07 19.78
N ALA A 174 -9.71 10.86 20.09
CA ALA A 174 -10.31 10.53 21.38
C ALA A 174 -9.25 10.29 22.49
N ASP A 175 -8.04 9.84 22.12
CA ASP A 175 -6.93 9.63 23.03
C ASP A 175 -6.16 10.95 23.38
N ASP A 176 -6.34 12.01 22.58
CA ASP A 176 -5.73 13.33 22.80
C ASP A 176 -6.59 14.30 23.65
N THR A 177 -7.70 13.85 24.25
CA THR A 177 -8.46 14.67 25.22
C THR A 177 -7.86 14.53 26.61
N PRO A 178 -7.42 15.66 27.22
CA PRO A 178 -6.82 15.69 28.56
C PRO A 178 -7.82 15.34 29.65
#